data_6bcd59e26e69f288f5992d247c6bb5a1
#
_entry.id   6bcd59e26e69f288f5992d247c6bb5a1
#
_cell.length_a   1.000
_cell.length_b   1.000
_cell.length_c   1.000
_cell.angle_alpha   90.00
_cell.angle_beta   90.00
_cell.angle_gamma   90.00
#
_symmetry.space_group_name_H-M   'P 1'
#
loop_
_entity.id
_entity.type
_entity.pdbx_description
1 polymer ?
#
loop_
_entity_poly.entity_id
_entity_poly.type
_entity_poly.pdbx_seq_one_letter_code
_entity_poly.pdbx_strand_id
1 'polypeptide(L)'
;RNINFFTQYQKKGYKSNYAVSNVFQKTGFFPGAHGIPDVSRLEDDGDSRNIELPYSKVNHLKVTTHQQYVWEKFILSGDMGYQNNHREEWSAFHTHYGSQPLPQTNPDKELGFNLNTFSFSAIGRLIGSSFWEYRMGWDSQFQRNTISGYSFLLPEYERFTTGVSWLTTYRPDNVLAVSGGIRYDYGRIYVFAHDDPYLATYLQEQGYSDEQVESYRWK
;
A
#
# COMPACT_ATOMS: atom_id res chain seq x y z
N ARG A 1 4.79 -2.34 -18.56
CA ARG A 1 5.35 -1.05 -19.07
C ARG A 1 5.73 -0.20 -17.86
N ASN A 2 6.93 0.41 -17.92
CA ASN A 2 7.42 1.24 -16.83
C ASN A 2 7.83 2.59 -17.38
N ILE A 3 7.42 3.66 -16.70
CA ILE A 3 7.81 5.02 -17.02
C ILE A 3 8.39 5.62 -15.74
N ASN A 4 9.60 6.19 -15.85
CA ASN A 4 10.26 6.85 -14.73
C ASN A 4 10.77 8.21 -15.20
N PHE A 5 10.51 9.22 -14.39
CA PHE A 5 11.03 10.57 -14.57
C PHE A 5 11.69 11.01 -13.28
N PHE A 6 12.86 11.62 -13.40
CA PHE A 6 13.59 12.17 -12.26
C PHE A 6 14.15 13.54 -12.64
N THR A 7 14.06 14.50 -11.71
CA THR A 7 14.69 15.80 -11.83
C THR A 7 15.30 16.26 -10.52
N GLN A 8 16.36 16.99 -10.57
CA GLN A 8 17.06 17.53 -9.42
C GLN A 8 17.38 19.01 -9.66
N TYR A 9 17.20 19.81 -8.61
CA TYR A 9 17.62 21.18 -8.55
C TYR A 9 18.54 21.38 -7.34
N GLN A 10 19.65 22.12 -7.51
CA GLN A 10 20.57 22.44 -6.43
C GLN A 10 21.08 23.88 -6.56
N LYS A 11 21.02 24.64 -5.46
CA LYS A 11 21.55 26.01 -5.38
C LYS A 11 21.88 26.35 -3.95
N LYS A 12 23.12 26.81 -3.68
CA LYS A 12 23.57 27.35 -2.38
C LYS A 12 23.01 26.57 -1.18
N GLY A 13 23.36 25.49 -0.78
CA GLY A 13 22.86 24.74 0.38
C GLY A 13 21.44 24.18 0.27
N TYR A 14 20.69 24.49 -0.78
CA TYR A 14 19.38 23.89 -1.06
C TYR A 14 19.48 22.84 -2.15
N LYS A 15 18.89 21.68 -1.92
CA LYS A 15 18.77 20.58 -2.86
C LYS A 15 17.31 20.08 -2.89
N SER A 16 16.80 19.89 -4.09
CA SER A 16 15.44 19.40 -4.30
C SER A 16 15.47 18.31 -5.38
N ASN A 17 14.87 17.18 -5.09
CA ASN A 17 14.71 16.05 -6.00
C ASN A 17 13.22 15.77 -6.17
N TYR A 18 12.81 15.45 -7.41
CA TYR A 18 11.46 15.02 -7.74
C TYR A 18 11.54 13.75 -8.56
N ALA A 19 10.71 12.79 -8.25
CA ALA A 19 10.60 11.56 -9.01
C ALA A 19 9.14 11.18 -9.23
N VAL A 20 8.83 10.76 -10.45
CA VAL A 20 7.55 10.18 -10.83
C VAL A 20 7.83 8.84 -11.47
N SER A 21 7.16 7.80 -11.01
CA SER A 21 7.23 6.48 -11.63
C SER A 21 5.85 5.88 -11.78
N ASN A 22 5.61 5.20 -12.87
CA ASN A 22 4.42 4.39 -13.07
C ASN A 22 4.81 3.03 -13.62
N VAL A 23 4.35 1.99 -12.96
CA VAL A 23 4.53 0.59 -13.33
C VAL A 23 3.19 -0.01 -13.67
N PHE A 24 3.04 -0.48 -14.90
CA PHE A 24 1.87 -1.25 -15.32
C PHE A 24 2.29 -2.68 -15.65
N GLN A 25 1.64 -3.65 -15.01
CA GLN A 25 1.88 -5.08 -15.21
C GLN A 25 0.55 -5.82 -15.37
N LYS A 26 0.48 -6.74 -16.32
CA LYS A 26 -0.54 -7.76 -16.43
C LYS A 26 0.16 -9.11 -16.39
N THR A 27 -0.28 -10.01 -15.51
CA THR A 27 0.31 -11.33 -15.31
C THR A 27 -0.77 -12.38 -15.39
N GLY A 28 -0.63 -13.34 -16.30
CA GLY A 28 -1.52 -14.48 -16.40
C GLY A 28 -1.24 -15.50 -15.30
N PHE A 29 -2.28 -16.22 -14.91
CA PHE A 29 -2.21 -17.36 -14.01
C PHE A 29 -2.66 -18.62 -14.75
N PHE A 30 -2.26 -19.77 -14.24
CA PHE A 30 -2.78 -21.04 -14.76
C PHE A 30 -4.27 -21.17 -14.40
N PRO A 31 -5.14 -21.54 -15.36
CA PRO A 31 -6.52 -21.88 -15.05
C PRO A 31 -6.56 -23.13 -14.17
N GLY A 32 -7.44 -23.15 -13.20
CA GLY A 32 -7.61 -24.27 -12.27
C GLY A 32 -8.23 -23.83 -10.95
N ALA A 33 -8.62 -24.79 -10.13
CA ALA A 33 -9.15 -24.56 -8.81
C ALA A 33 -8.15 -24.97 -7.73
N HIS A 34 -8.05 -24.18 -6.65
CA HIS A 34 -7.21 -24.49 -5.48
C HIS A 34 -5.73 -24.76 -5.81
N GLY A 35 -5.19 -24.04 -6.80
CA GLY A 35 -3.78 -24.18 -7.19
C GLY A 35 -3.47 -25.43 -8.05
N ILE A 36 -4.46 -26.19 -8.45
CA ILE A 36 -4.30 -27.32 -9.36
C ILE A 36 -4.60 -26.82 -10.78
N PRO A 37 -3.61 -26.83 -11.71
CA PRO A 37 -3.83 -26.42 -13.09
C PRO A 37 -4.85 -27.32 -13.80
N ASP A 38 -5.78 -26.71 -14.52
CA ASP A 38 -6.65 -27.44 -15.45
C ASP A 38 -5.92 -27.60 -16.80
N VAL A 39 -5.34 -28.76 -17.01
CA VAL A 39 -4.49 -29.06 -18.19
C VAL A 39 -5.30 -28.98 -19.50
N SER A 40 -6.61 -29.18 -19.44
CA SER A 40 -7.49 -29.09 -20.62
C SER A 40 -7.72 -27.67 -21.11
N ARG A 41 -7.40 -26.69 -20.27
CA ARG A 41 -7.55 -25.25 -20.53
C ARG A 41 -6.21 -24.54 -20.69
N LEU A 42 -5.10 -25.27 -20.67
CA LEU A 42 -3.77 -24.75 -20.97
C LEU A 42 -3.63 -24.64 -22.49
N GLU A 43 -3.87 -23.46 -23.01
CA GLU A 43 -3.65 -23.16 -24.42
C GLU A 43 -2.31 -22.42 -24.55
N ASP A 44 -1.45 -22.92 -25.43
CA ASP A 44 -0.25 -22.19 -25.88
C ASP A 44 -0.48 -21.78 -27.33
N ASP A 45 -0.94 -20.55 -27.52
CA ASP A 45 -1.08 -19.94 -28.84
C ASP A 45 0.25 -19.40 -29.40
N GLY A 46 1.35 -19.59 -28.65
CA GLY A 46 2.67 -19.05 -28.99
C GLY A 46 2.78 -17.52 -28.82
N ASP A 47 1.73 -16.84 -28.33
CA ASP A 47 1.74 -15.42 -28.05
C ASP A 47 1.74 -15.13 -26.54
N SER A 48 2.93 -14.94 -25.99
CA SER A 48 3.11 -14.56 -24.57
C SER A 48 2.50 -13.21 -24.18
N ARG A 49 1.97 -12.45 -25.11
CA ARG A 49 1.29 -11.17 -24.89
C ARG A 49 -0.21 -11.29 -24.83
N ASN A 50 -0.77 -12.41 -25.33
CA ASN A 50 -2.18 -12.73 -25.22
C ASN A 50 -2.44 -13.35 -23.84
N ILE A 51 -2.69 -12.50 -22.84
CA ILE A 51 -2.97 -12.95 -21.48
C ILE A 51 -4.48 -13.00 -21.29
N GLU A 52 -5.01 -14.22 -21.21
CA GLU A 52 -6.41 -14.51 -20.96
C GLU A 52 -6.70 -14.72 -19.47
N LEU A 53 -7.96 -14.99 -19.13
CA LEU A 53 -8.37 -15.31 -17.75
C LEU A 53 -7.78 -16.68 -17.31
N PRO A 54 -7.33 -16.80 -16.08
CA PRO A 54 -7.27 -15.78 -15.03
C PRO A 54 -6.00 -14.92 -15.11
N TYR A 55 -6.10 -13.65 -14.72
CA TYR A 55 -4.94 -12.76 -14.67
C TYR A 55 -5.04 -11.71 -13.56
N SER A 56 -3.91 -11.16 -13.18
CA SER A 56 -3.82 -9.96 -12.35
C SER A 56 -3.34 -8.76 -13.15
N LYS A 57 -3.91 -7.59 -12.88
CA LYS A 57 -3.43 -6.28 -13.33
C LYS A 57 -2.96 -5.47 -12.14
N VAL A 58 -1.80 -4.84 -12.29
CA VAL A 58 -1.30 -3.89 -11.30
C VAL A 58 -0.92 -2.60 -12.03
N ASN A 59 -1.40 -1.49 -11.51
CA ASN A 59 -0.94 -0.15 -11.87
C ASN A 59 -0.44 0.54 -10.61
N HIS A 60 0.84 0.88 -10.56
CA HIS A 60 1.46 1.51 -9.41
C HIS A 60 2.08 2.84 -9.80
N LEU A 61 1.36 3.92 -9.50
CA LEU A 61 1.86 5.28 -9.60
C LEU A 61 2.56 5.69 -8.31
N LYS A 62 3.74 6.29 -8.43
CA LYS A 62 4.48 6.86 -7.31
C LYS A 62 5.02 8.24 -7.69
N VAL A 63 4.75 9.23 -6.84
CA VAL A 63 5.29 10.59 -6.93
C VAL A 63 6.00 10.89 -5.62
N THR A 64 7.26 11.28 -5.69
CA THR A 64 8.05 11.61 -4.49
C THR A 64 8.84 12.88 -4.68
N THR A 65 9.05 13.60 -3.60
CA THR A 65 10.00 14.71 -3.53
C THR A 65 10.86 14.60 -2.29
N HIS A 66 12.14 14.93 -2.44
CA HIS A 66 13.09 15.08 -1.36
C HIS A 66 13.62 16.50 -1.37
N GLN A 67 13.54 17.17 -0.23
CA GLN A 67 13.98 18.54 -0.02
C GLN A 67 15.07 18.53 1.04
N GLN A 68 16.18 19.24 0.81
CA GLN A 68 17.22 19.40 1.79
C GLN A 68 17.70 20.85 1.81
N TYR A 69 17.84 21.39 3.01
CA TYR A 69 18.43 22.68 3.23
C TYR A 69 19.58 22.57 4.22
N VAL A 70 20.73 23.15 3.87
CA VAL A 70 21.95 23.13 4.67
C VAL A 70 22.31 24.56 5.06
N TRP A 71 22.29 24.84 6.35
CA TRP A 71 22.88 26.04 6.98
C TRP A 71 24.21 25.64 7.65
N GLU A 72 24.91 26.59 8.20
CA GLU A 72 26.24 26.34 8.81
C GLU A 72 26.26 25.16 9.80
N LYS A 73 25.28 25.10 10.70
CA LYS A 73 25.20 24.08 11.77
C LYS A 73 23.89 23.29 11.75
N PHE A 74 23.01 23.56 10.81
CA PHE A 74 21.71 22.95 10.75
C PHE A 74 21.44 22.38 9.36
N ILE A 75 20.96 21.15 9.32
CA ILE A 75 20.51 20.48 8.10
C ILE A 75 19.07 20.06 8.31
N LEU A 76 18.18 20.52 7.44
CA LEU A 76 16.81 20.07 7.38
C LEU A 76 16.62 19.25 6.12
N SER A 77 16.12 18.03 6.26
CA SER A 77 15.73 17.17 5.15
C SER A 77 14.27 16.78 5.29
N GLY A 78 13.54 16.73 4.20
CA GLY A 78 12.15 16.30 4.18
C GLY A 78 11.81 15.51 2.94
N ASP A 79 11.01 14.49 3.10
CA ASP A 79 10.48 13.65 2.05
C ASP A 79 8.95 13.72 2.05
N MET A 80 8.35 13.84 0.87
CA MET A 80 6.93 13.70 0.65
C MET A 80 6.68 12.69 -0.45
N GLY A 81 5.66 11.88 -0.28
CA GLY A 81 5.31 10.86 -1.25
C GLY A 81 3.81 10.68 -1.39
N TYR A 82 3.37 10.48 -2.62
CA TYR A 82 2.07 9.95 -2.94
C TYR A 82 2.24 8.68 -3.74
N GLN A 83 1.51 7.64 -3.37
CA GLN A 83 1.45 6.39 -4.10
C GLN A 83 -0.01 5.97 -4.29
N ASN A 84 -0.32 5.53 -5.50
CA ASN A 84 -1.56 4.83 -5.80
C ASN A 84 -1.21 3.45 -6.32
N ASN A 85 -1.64 2.42 -5.62
CA ASN A 85 -1.52 1.03 -6.06
C ASN A 85 -2.92 0.50 -6.38
N HIS A 86 -3.20 0.33 -7.66
CA HIS A 86 -4.43 -0.25 -8.16
C HIS A 86 -4.14 -1.67 -8.64
N ARG A 87 -4.69 -2.66 -7.93
CA ARG A 87 -4.56 -4.08 -8.23
C ARG A 87 -5.93 -4.67 -8.51
N GLU A 88 -6.03 -5.45 -9.56
CA GLU A 88 -7.22 -6.20 -9.93
C GLU A 88 -6.85 -7.67 -10.19
N GLU A 89 -7.74 -8.57 -9.78
CA GLU A 89 -7.69 -9.98 -10.12
C GLU A 89 -8.95 -10.32 -10.92
N TRP A 90 -8.73 -10.99 -12.03
CA TRP A 90 -9.76 -11.33 -13.00
C TRP A 90 -9.76 -12.82 -13.23
N SER A 91 -10.91 -13.46 -13.02
CA SER A 91 -11.15 -14.88 -13.28
C SER A 91 -12.56 -15.08 -13.80
N ALA A 92 -12.83 -16.19 -14.49
CA ALA A 92 -14.19 -16.52 -14.85
C ALA A 92 -15.06 -16.58 -13.59
N PHE A 93 -16.24 -15.95 -13.65
CA PHE A 93 -17.14 -15.89 -12.50
C PHE A 93 -17.38 -17.27 -11.90
N HIS A 94 -17.18 -17.37 -10.62
CA HIS A 94 -17.54 -18.52 -9.79
C HIS A 94 -18.05 -18.00 -8.44
N THR A 95 -18.95 -18.74 -7.83
CA THR A 95 -19.49 -18.35 -6.53
C THR A 95 -19.14 -19.39 -5.48
N HIS A 96 -18.89 -18.93 -4.28
CA HIS A 96 -18.78 -19.78 -3.09
C HIS A 96 -20.14 -19.97 -2.41
N TYR A 97 -21.14 -19.19 -2.81
CA TYR A 97 -22.52 -19.23 -2.26
C TYR A 97 -23.48 -19.51 -3.41
N GLY A 98 -24.31 -20.54 -3.25
CA GLY A 98 -25.12 -21.10 -4.33
C GLY A 98 -26.07 -20.15 -5.06
N SER A 99 -26.49 -19.04 -4.47
CA SER A 99 -27.48 -18.10 -5.01
C SER A 99 -26.92 -16.76 -5.50
N GLN A 100 -25.61 -16.57 -5.46
CA GLN A 100 -24.99 -15.31 -5.90
C GLN A 100 -25.16 -15.15 -7.44
N PRO A 101 -25.86 -14.09 -7.91
CA PRO A 101 -26.04 -13.88 -9.35
C PRO A 101 -24.76 -13.32 -9.99
N LEU A 102 -24.63 -13.54 -11.29
CA LEU A 102 -23.56 -12.96 -12.09
C LEU A 102 -23.62 -11.42 -12.00
N PRO A 103 -22.50 -10.75 -11.66
CA PRO A 103 -22.44 -9.29 -11.63
C PRO A 103 -22.78 -8.69 -13.00
N GLN A 104 -23.61 -7.63 -13.02
CA GLN A 104 -23.99 -6.95 -14.27
C GLN A 104 -22.83 -6.18 -14.90
N THR A 105 -21.87 -5.74 -14.09
CA THR A 105 -20.72 -4.97 -14.55
C THR A 105 -19.45 -5.71 -14.19
N ASN A 106 -18.56 -5.90 -15.17
CA ASN A 106 -17.30 -6.62 -15.00
C ASN A 106 -17.48 -8.00 -14.31
N PRO A 107 -18.24 -8.92 -14.92
CA PRO A 107 -18.59 -10.20 -14.29
C PRO A 107 -17.38 -11.04 -13.90
N ASP A 108 -16.26 -10.89 -14.60
CA ASP A 108 -15.02 -11.64 -14.36
C ASP A 108 -14.03 -10.90 -13.44
N LYS A 109 -14.41 -9.74 -12.91
CA LYS A 109 -13.57 -9.04 -11.92
C LYS A 109 -13.79 -9.63 -10.54
N GLU A 110 -12.88 -10.50 -10.12
CA GLU A 110 -12.95 -11.19 -8.83
C GLU A 110 -12.62 -10.26 -7.67
N LEU A 111 -11.45 -9.64 -7.70
CA LEU A 111 -10.97 -8.75 -6.65
C LEU A 111 -10.41 -7.47 -7.23
N GLY A 112 -10.60 -6.37 -6.54
CA GLY A 112 -9.98 -5.09 -6.85
C GLY A 112 -9.63 -4.32 -5.58
N PHE A 113 -8.42 -3.81 -5.54
CA PHE A 113 -7.89 -2.99 -4.44
C PHE A 113 -7.34 -1.70 -5.01
N ASN A 114 -7.71 -0.58 -4.40
CA ASN A 114 -7.18 0.73 -4.74
C ASN A 114 -6.62 1.40 -3.49
N LEU A 115 -5.32 1.20 -3.26
CA LEU A 115 -4.61 1.73 -2.10
C LEU A 115 -3.95 3.06 -2.45
N ASN A 116 -4.40 4.12 -1.80
CA ASN A 116 -3.78 5.43 -1.81
C ASN A 116 -2.94 5.60 -0.55
N THR A 117 -1.71 6.04 -0.71
CA THR A 117 -0.79 6.30 0.41
C THR A 117 -0.18 7.69 0.25
N PHE A 118 -0.35 8.54 1.25
CA PHE A 118 0.38 9.79 1.44
C PHE A 118 1.40 9.60 2.55
N SER A 119 2.64 9.99 2.31
CA SER A 119 3.72 9.90 3.28
C SER A 119 4.46 11.21 3.39
N PHE A 120 4.90 11.51 4.59
CA PHE A 120 5.73 12.66 4.92
C PHE A 120 6.79 12.23 5.94
N SER A 121 8.02 12.68 5.75
CA SER A 121 9.03 12.63 6.78
C SER A 121 9.88 13.91 6.79
N ALA A 122 10.32 14.31 7.95
CA ALA A 122 11.24 15.43 8.12
C ALA A 122 12.30 15.09 9.17
N ILE A 123 13.54 15.43 8.89
CA ILE A 123 14.66 15.23 9.80
C ILE A 123 15.44 16.55 9.91
N GLY A 124 15.48 17.10 11.11
CA GLY A 124 16.36 18.20 11.48
C GLY A 124 17.61 17.66 12.16
N ARG A 125 18.80 18.08 11.70
CA ARG A 125 20.09 17.75 12.30
C ARG A 125 20.77 19.05 12.69
N LEU A 126 21.11 19.19 13.98
CA LEU A 126 21.81 20.33 14.54
C LEU A 126 23.18 19.87 15.07
N ILE A 127 24.24 20.52 14.62
CA ILE A 127 25.58 20.35 15.14
C ILE A 127 25.77 21.43 16.24
N GLY A 128 25.50 21.04 17.50
CA GLY A 128 25.52 22.01 18.63
C GLY A 128 26.93 22.49 19.02
N SER A 129 27.90 21.58 18.95
CA SER A 129 29.33 21.85 19.20
C SER A 129 30.17 20.80 18.48
N SER A 130 31.52 20.87 18.64
CA SER A 130 32.40 19.81 18.12
C SER A 130 32.13 18.43 18.72
N PHE A 131 31.44 18.35 19.87
CA PHE A 131 31.19 17.10 20.59
C PHE A 131 29.73 16.62 20.51
N TRP A 132 28.76 17.50 20.24
CA TRP A 132 27.35 17.20 20.31
C TRP A 132 26.64 17.35 18.97
N GLU A 133 25.88 16.32 18.59
CA GLU A 133 24.97 16.32 17.47
C GLU A 133 23.57 15.93 17.94
N TYR A 134 22.56 16.69 17.50
CA TYR A 134 21.16 16.42 17.78
C TYR A 134 20.42 16.15 16.48
N ARG A 135 19.55 15.14 16.49
CA ARG A 135 18.63 14.84 15.39
C ARG A 135 17.22 14.78 15.92
N MET A 136 16.30 15.44 15.22
CA MET A 136 14.89 15.36 15.44
C MET A 136 14.24 14.81 14.17
N GLY A 137 13.34 13.87 14.31
CA GLY A 137 12.60 13.28 13.20
C GLY A 137 11.09 13.38 13.44
N TRP A 138 10.36 13.61 12.37
CA TRP A 138 8.92 13.47 12.32
C TRP A 138 8.55 12.73 11.05
N ASP A 139 7.71 11.71 11.16
CA ASP A 139 7.13 10.98 10.04
C ASP A 139 5.63 10.82 10.21
N SER A 140 4.92 10.80 9.11
CA SER A 140 3.48 10.57 9.06
C SER A 140 3.09 9.83 7.78
N GLN A 141 2.09 8.97 7.89
CA GLN A 141 1.52 8.26 6.76
C GLN A 141 0.01 8.19 6.89
N PHE A 142 -0.68 8.50 5.79
CA PHE A 142 -2.10 8.24 5.64
C PHE A 142 -2.32 7.26 4.49
N GLN A 143 -3.16 6.26 4.73
CA GLN A 143 -3.54 5.25 3.74
C GLN A 143 -5.06 5.13 3.70
N ARG A 144 -5.59 4.97 2.48
CA ARG A 144 -6.97 4.60 2.24
C ARG A 144 -7.02 3.50 1.20
N ASN A 145 -7.63 2.37 1.57
CA ASN A 145 -7.88 1.27 0.67
C ASN A 145 -9.38 1.17 0.39
N THR A 146 -9.74 1.12 -0.90
CA THR A 146 -11.09 0.79 -1.34
C THR A 146 -11.06 -0.53 -2.10
N ILE A 147 -12.17 -1.27 -2.05
CA ILE A 147 -12.30 -2.59 -2.65
C ILE A 147 -13.36 -2.59 -3.76
N SER A 148 -13.26 -3.55 -4.64
CA SER A 148 -14.24 -3.82 -5.71
C SER A 148 -14.09 -5.26 -6.21
N GLY A 149 -15.05 -5.73 -7.02
CA GLY A 149 -15.12 -7.12 -7.46
C GLY A 149 -16.24 -7.87 -6.75
N TYR A 150 -16.44 -9.11 -7.14
CA TYR A 150 -17.51 -9.92 -6.56
C TYR A 150 -17.08 -10.77 -5.37
N SER A 151 -15.78 -10.94 -5.17
CA SER A 151 -15.21 -11.64 -4.01
C SER A 151 -14.73 -10.66 -2.95
N PHE A 152 -14.66 -11.14 -1.71
CA PHE A 152 -14.18 -10.39 -0.57
C PHE A 152 -12.92 -11.04 0.01
N LEU A 153 -11.88 -10.25 0.21
CA LEU A 153 -10.65 -10.73 0.85
C LEU A 153 -10.30 -9.93 2.11
N LEU A 154 -10.45 -8.60 2.06
CA LEU A 154 -10.20 -7.72 3.18
C LEU A 154 -11.12 -6.49 3.08
N PRO A 155 -11.54 -5.91 4.22
CA PRO A 155 -12.41 -4.74 4.22
C PRO A 155 -11.71 -3.48 3.74
N GLU A 156 -12.50 -2.48 3.37
CA GLU A 156 -12.02 -1.13 3.17
C GLU A 156 -11.47 -0.57 4.50
N TYR A 157 -10.43 0.25 4.43
CA TYR A 157 -9.87 0.87 5.62
C TYR A 157 -9.23 2.22 5.36
N GLU A 158 -9.17 3.01 6.40
CA GLU A 158 -8.31 4.19 6.52
C GLU A 158 -7.33 3.97 7.68
N ARG A 159 -6.06 4.27 7.43
CA ARG A 159 -5.00 4.15 8.41
C ARG A 159 -4.20 5.45 8.47
N PHE A 160 -4.00 5.95 9.67
CA PHE A 160 -3.10 7.05 9.95
C PHE A 160 -2.03 6.60 10.94
N THR A 161 -0.78 6.91 10.64
CA THR A 161 0.34 6.71 11.56
C THR A 161 1.21 7.96 11.59
N THR A 162 1.74 8.30 12.76
CA THR A 162 2.71 9.37 12.91
C THR A 162 3.68 9.05 14.02
N GLY A 163 4.92 9.53 13.90
CA GLY A 163 5.95 9.32 14.89
C GLY A 163 6.88 10.53 15.00
N VAL A 164 7.34 10.79 16.21
CA VAL A 164 8.37 11.78 16.48
C VAL A 164 9.56 11.12 17.18
N SER A 165 10.76 11.55 16.82
CA SER A 165 11.98 10.98 17.36
C SER A 165 12.99 12.05 17.72
N TRP A 166 13.78 11.77 18.75
CA TRP A 166 14.91 12.56 19.17
C TRP A 166 16.11 11.63 19.35
N LEU A 167 17.24 12.00 18.78
CA LEU A 167 18.52 11.31 18.93
C LEU A 167 19.60 12.33 19.27
N THR A 168 20.40 12.03 20.29
CA THR A 168 21.57 12.80 20.66
C THR A 168 22.80 11.93 20.52
N THR A 169 23.87 12.47 19.94
CA THR A 169 25.16 11.80 19.84
C THR A 169 26.23 12.69 20.46
N TYR A 170 27.02 12.12 21.38
CA TYR A 170 28.19 12.74 22.01
C TYR A 170 29.46 12.07 21.49
N ARG A 171 30.38 12.88 20.97
CA ARG A 171 31.68 12.44 20.44
C ARG A 171 32.77 13.29 21.07
N PRO A 172 33.34 12.88 22.23
CA PRO A 172 34.41 13.62 22.89
C PRO A 172 35.72 13.61 22.09
N ASP A 173 35.93 12.61 21.29
CA ASP A 173 37.10 12.41 20.43
C ASP A 173 36.73 11.61 19.15
N ASN A 174 37.77 11.23 18.39
CA ASN A 174 37.59 10.46 17.14
C ASN A 174 37.42 8.94 17.36
N VAL A 175 37.55 8.46 18.61
CA VAL A 175 37.52 7.02 18.95
C VAL A 175 36.18 6.64 19.57
N LEU A 176 35.62 7.51 20.43
CA LEU A 176 34.39 7.22 21.17
C LEU A 176 33.21 8.04 20.62
N ALA A 177 32.11 7.33 20.38
CA ALA A 177 30.80 7.94 20.13
C ALA A 177 29.73 7.26 20.98
N VAL A 178 28.96 8.05 21.73
CA VAL A 178 27.83 7.57 22.53
C VAL A 178 26.56 8.21 21.98
N SER A 179 25.56 7.40 21.66
CA SER A 179 24.27 7.88 21.17
C SER A 179 23.13 7.35 22.03
N GLY A 180 22.15 8.20 22.29
CA GLY A 180 20.91 7.84 22.95
C GLY A 180 19.73 8.59 22.33
N GLY A 181 18.57 7.97 22.30
CA GLY A 181 17.39 8.57 21.69
C GLY A 181 16.10 8.02 22.23
N ILE A 182 15.02 8.70 21.89
CA ILE A 182 13.64 8.33 22.21
C ILE A 182 12.78 8.50 20.96
N ARG A 183 11.80 7.63 20.80
CA ARG A 183 10.79 7.70 19.75
C ARG A 183 9.42 7.43 20.35
N TYR A 184 8.42 8.18 19.88
CA TYR A 184 7.02 7.95 20.18
C TYR A 184 6.25 7.83 18.88
N ASP A 185 5.46 6.77 18.77
CA ASP A 185 4.63 6.48 17.61
C ASP A 185 3.15 6.42 18.02
N TYR A 186 2.30 6.98 17.17
CA TYR A 186 0.85 6.88 17.26
C TYR A 186 0.30 6.29 15.97
N GLY A 187 -0.63 5.36 16.09
CA GLY A 187 -1.30 4.74 14.96
C GLY A 187 -2.80 4.58 15.22
N ARG A 188 -3.59 4.82 14.19
CA ARG A 188 -5.03 4.56 14.19
C ARG A 188 -5.41 3.91 12.86
N ILE A 189 -6.22 2.87 12.94
CA ILE A 189 -6.88 2.27 11.79
C ILE A 189 -8.39 2.34 12.00
N TYR A 190 -9.09 2.70 10.94
CA TYR A 190 -10.54 2.63 10.87
C TYR A 190 -10.91 1.67 9.76
N VAL A 191 -11.64 0.62 10.10
CA VAL A 191 -12.08 -0.44 9.18
C VAL A 191 -13.56 -0.25 8.94
N PHE A 192 -13.96 -0.19 7.67
CA PHE A 192 -15.37 -0.07 7.29
C PHE A 192 -16.03 -1.44 7.34
N ALA A 193 -17.25 -1.48 7.86
CA ALA A 193 -18.03 -2.72 7.86
C ALA A 193 -18.25 -3.19 6.42
N HIS A 194 -18.11 -4.49 6.21
CA HIS A 194 -18.47 -5.15 4.96
C HIS A 194 -19.69 -6.01 5.18
N ASP A 195 -20.70 -5.82 4.37
CA ASP A 195 -21.94 -6.61 4.38
C ASP A 195 -22.06 -7.36 3.06
N ASP A 196 -22.02 -8.68 3.12
CA ASP A 196 -22.25 -9.56 1.98
C ASP A 196 -23.66 -10.18 2.11
N PRO A 197 -24.64 -9.68 1.34
CA PRO A 197 -26.01 -10.15 1.44
C PRO A 197 -26.15 -11.61 0.99
N TYR A 198 -25.29 -12.08 0.12
CA TYR A 198 -25.35 -13.47 -0.39
C TYR A 198 -24.84 -14.46 0.65
N LEU A 199 -23.82 -14.09 1.43
CA LEU A 199 -23.36 -14.89 2.56
C LEU A 199 -24.45 -15.04 3.62
N ALA A 200 -25.15 -13.97 3.94
CA ALA A 200 -26.24 -14.01 4.92
C ALA A 200 -27.36 -14.97 4.46
N THR A 201 -27.80 -14.86 3.23
CA THR A 201 -28.81 -15.76 2.64
C THR A 201 -28.34 -17.22 2.65
N TYR A 202 -27.11 -17.48 2.23
CA TYR A 202 -26.52 -18.81 2.23
C TYR A 202 -26.48 -19.43 3.64
N LEU A 203 -26.08 -18.67 4.66
CA LEU A 203 -26.05 -19.16 6.05
C LEU A 203 -27.45 -19.49 6.56
N GLN A 204 -28.45 -18.66 6.23
CA GLN A 204 -29.86 -18.96 6.57
C GLN A 204 -30.36 -20.23 5.90
N GLU A 205 -30.04 -20.46 4.62
CA GLU A 205 -30.34 -21.69 3.89
C GLU A 205 -29.67 -22.93 4.52
N GLN A 206 -28.51 -22.77 5.14
CA GLN A 206 -27.82 -23.82 5.90
C GLN A 206 -28.39 -24.03 7.31
N GLY A 207 -29.41 -23.28 7.72
CA GLY A 207 -30.09 -23.43 9.00
C GLY A 207 -29.53 -22.61 10.17
N TYR A 208 -28.64 -21.64 9.89
CA TYR A 208 -28.18 -20.71 10.91
C TYR A 208 -29.28 -19.71 11.28
N SER A 209 -29.41 -19.41 12.58
CA SER A 209 -30.37 -18.40 13.05
C SER A 209 -29.92 -16.97 12.69
N ASP A 210 -30.87 -16.03 12.66
CA ASP A 210 -30.57 -14.62 12.38
C ASP A 210 -29.53 -14.05 13.34
N GLU A 211 -29.54 -14.45 14.60
CA GLU A 211 -28.54 -14.04 15.62
C GLU A 211 -27.14 -14.56 15.25
N GLN A 212 -27.05 -15.80 14.77
CA GLN A 212 -25.79 -16.39 14.32
C GLN A 212 -25.29 -15.70 13.08
N VAL A 213 -26.16 -15.45 12.09
CA VAL A 213 -25.81 -14.71 10.86
C VAL A 213 -25.30 -13.32 11.20
N GLU A 214 -25.97 -12.59 12.08
CA GLU A 214 -25.54 -11.25 12.51
C GLU A 214 -24.17 -11.27 13.21
N SER A 215 -23.81 -12.37 13.87
CA SER A 215 -22.49 -12.51 14.52
C SER A 215 -21.33 -12.59 13.50
N TYR A 216 -21.59 -12.99 12.26
CA TYR A 216 -20.59 -13.06 11.18
C TYR A 216 -20.41 -11.73 10.42
N ARG A 217 -21.25 -10.73 10.67
CA ARG A 217 -21.07 -9.40 10.08
C ARG A 217 -19.83 -8.73 10.64
N TRP A 218 -19.02 -8.23 9.76
CA TRP A 218 -17.85 -7.41 10.13
C TRP A 218 -18.32 -6.04 10.64
N LYS A 219 -18.18 -5.81 11.94
CA LYS A 219 -18.50 -4.52 12.59
C LYS A 219 -17.26 -3.64 12.74
#